data_f04b9e8e63a6044320771bca13d04f6d
#
_entry.id   f04b9e8e63a6044320771bca13d04f6d
#
_cell.length_a   1.000
_cell.length_b   1.000
_cell.length_c   1.000
_cell.angle_alpha   90.00
_cell.angle_beta   90.00
_cell.angle_gamma   90.00
#
_symmetry.space_group_name_H-M   'P 1'
#
loop_
_entity.id
_entity.type
_entity.pdbx_description
1 polymer ?
#
loop_
_entity_poly.entity_id
_entity_poly.type
_entity_poly.pdbx_seq_one_letter_code
_entity_poly.pdbx_strand_id
1 'polypeptide(L)'
;MRKYEICQLVDELTEEHGTNDPKLLCKYLGIQVIYANLGKVKGIFIKCFDDCHIIISNTLERFSKDFVLSHELKHYLTDAEEQVMFLKDYTFFYGDKLEDEANYFASQLLLNKETLNYDIDEDEELDPEIEKILKKHIEDYNNIF
;
A
#
# COMPACT_ATOMS: atom_id res chain seq x y z
N MET A 1 -15.65 0.84 1.26
CA MET A 1 -15.61 -0.65 1.32
C MET A 1 -15.62 -1.11 2.77
N ARG A 2 -16.30 -2.19 3.04
CA ARG A 2 -16.25 -2.84 4.36
C ARG A 2 -14.95 -3.63 4.50
N LYS A 3 -14.55 -3.88 5.74
CA LYS A 3 -13.30 -4.62 6.02
C LYS A 3 -13.25 -5.99 5.33
N TYR A 4 -14.35 -6.73 5.35
CA TYR A 4 -14.37 -8.05 4.70
C TYR A 4 -14.23 -7.93 3.18
N GLU A 5 -14.74 -6.87 2.57
CA GLU A 5 -14.58 -6.62 1.13
C GLU A 5 -13.12 -6.34 0.78
N ILE A 6 -12.43 -5.61 1.63
CA ILE A 6 -11.00 -5.34 1.46
C ILE A 6 -10.18 -6.62 1.61
N CYS A 7 -10.50 -7.44 2.62
CA CYS A 7 -9.84 -8.75 2.78
C CYS A 7 -10.09 -9.64 1.56
N GLN A 8 -11.29 -9.64 1.03
CA GLN A 8 -11.63 -10.39 -0.18
C GLN A 8 -10.83 -9.89 -1.39
N LEU A 9 -10.68 -8.58 -1.53
CA LEU A 9 -9.86 -7.98 -2.58
C LEU A 9 -8.39 -8.43 -2.47
N VAL A 10 -7.84 -8.44 -1.25
CA VAL A 10 -6.48 -8.93 -1.00
C VAL A 10 -6.36 -10.40 -1.42
N ASP A 11 -7.31 -11.23 -1.01
CA ASP A 11 -7.28 -12.67 -1.32
C ASP A 11 -7.35 -12.92 -2.84
N GLU A 12 -8.26 -12.25 -3.51
CA GLU A 12 -8.41 -12.38 -4.97
C GLU A 12 -7.14 -11.93 -5.70
N LEU A 13 -6.56 -10.82 -5.29
CA LEU A 13 -5.35 -10.28 -5.90
C LEU A 13 -4.14 -11.20 -5.70
N THR A 14 -3.95 -11.69 -4.47
CA THR A 14 -2.83 -12.57 -4.16
C THR A 14 -2.97 -13.95 -4.77
N GLU A 15 -4.17 -14.48 -4.85
CA GLU A 15 -4.44 -15.76 -5.51
C GLU A 15 -4.22 -15.67 -7.03
N GLU A 16 -4.71 -14.61 -7.66
CA GLU A 16 -4.56 -14.40 -9.10
C GLU A 16 -3.09 -14.31 -9.51
N HIS A 17 -2.27 -13.59 -8.74
CA HIS A 17 -0.88 -13.31 -9.11
C HIS A 17 0.15 -14.16 -8.37
N GLY A 18 -0.27 -14.94 -7.39
CA GLY A 18 0.63 -15.83 -6.64
C GLY A 18 1.66 -15.11 -5.77
N THR A 19 1.38 -13.86 -5.39
CA THR A 19 2.31 -13.06 -4.59
C THR A 19 1.56 -11.99 -3.80
N ASN A 20 2.13 -11.56 -2.67
CA ASN A 20 1.71 -10.37 -1.95
C ASN A 20 2.78 -9.26 -1.98
N ASP A 21 3.79 -9.41 -2.83
CA ASP A 21 4.80 -8.36 -3.03
C ASP A 21 4.19 -7.23 -3.88
N PRO A 22 4.02 -6.03 -3.33
CA PRO A 22 3.38 -4.94 -4.06
C PRO A 22 4.15 -4.50 -5.30
N LYS A 23 5.46 -4.68 -5.33
CA LYS A 23 6.27 -4.36 -6.50
C LYS A 23 5.93 -5.28 -7.68
N LEU A 24 5.77 -6.57 -7.41
CA LEU A 24 5.36 -7.54 -8.43
C LEU A 24 3.91 -7.33 -8.86
N LEU A 25 3.02 -7.05 -7.92
CA LEU A 25 1.62 -6.76 -8.24
C LEU A 25 1.50 -5.56 -9.16
N CYS A 26 2.22 -4.47 -8.87
CA CYS A 26 2.25 -3.30 -9.75
C CYS A 26 2.79 -3.63 -11.14
N LYS A 27 3.83 -4.44 -11.21
CA LYS A 27 4.40 -4.87 -12.50
C LYS A 27 3.37 -5.64 -13.34
N TYR A 28 2.65 -6.58 -12.73
CA TYR A 28 1.63 -7.38 -13.44
C TYR A 28 0.44 -6.50 -13.88
N LEU A 29 0.13 -5.45 -13.13
CA LEU A 29 -0.97 -4.53 -13.45
C LEU A 29 -0.57 -3.40 -14.40
N GLY A 30 0.70 -3.33 -14.81
CA GLY A 30 1.16 -2.30 -15.72
C GLY A 30 1.37 -0.93 -15.07
N ILE A 31 1.53 -0.89 -13.76
CA ILE A 31 1.79 0.35 -13.02
C ILE A 31 3.29 0.60 -12.95
N GLN A 32 3.73 1.80 -13.34
CA GLN A 32 5.13 2.19 -13.19
C GLN A 32 5.37 2.69 -11.78
N VAL A 33 6.41 2.15 -11.14
CA VAL A 33 6.83 2.55 -9.79
C VAL A 33 8.16 3.27 -9.89
N ILE A 34 8.23 4.48 -9.35
CA ILE A 34 9.39 5.35 -9.38
C ILE A 34 9.76 5.72 -7.95
N TYR A 35 11.04 5.69 -7.63
CA TYR A 35 11.55 6.11 -6.32
C TYR A 35 12.28 7.43 -6.48
N ALA A 36 11.90 8.42 -5.66
CA ALA A 36 12.47 9.76 -5.72
C ALA A 36 12.45 10.41 -4.34
N ASN A 37 13.27 11.44 -4.16
CA ASN A 37 13.22 12.21 -2.92
C ASN A 37 11.99 13.13 -2.95
N LEU A 38 11.01 12.81 -2.12
CA LEU A 38 9.74 13.57 -2.03
C LEU A 38 9.69 14.46 -0.77
N GLY A 39 10.80 14.61 -0.05
CA GLY A 39 10.80 15.38 1.20
C GLY A 39 9.92 14.72 2.26
N LYS A 40 8.92 15.45 2.76
CA LYS A 40 8.00 14.94 3.79
C LYS A 40 6.88 14.05 3.23
N VAL A 41 6.66 14.08 1.93
CA VAL A 41 5.64 13.26 1.26
C VAL A 41 6.17 11.84 1.13
N LYS A 42 5.35 10.85 1.44
CA LYS A 42 5.75 9.44 1.40
C LYS A 42 5.49 8.82 0.04
N GLY A 43 4.39 9.19 -0.62
CA GLY A 43 4.05 8.66 -1.93
C GLY A 43 3.09 9.55 -2.69
N ILE A 44 3.10 9.42 -4.00
CA ILE A 44 2.24 10.16 -4.93
C ILE A 44 1.68 9.15 -5.94
N PHE A 45 0.39 9.25 -6.20
CA PHE A 45 -0.29 8.49 -7.23
C PHE A 45 -0.65 9.44 -8.38
N ILE A 46 -0.26 9.08 -9.59
CA ILE A 46 -0.56 9.86 -10.80
C ILE A 46 -1.24 8.94 -11.80
N LYS A 47 -2.45 9.31 -12.20
CA LYS A 47 -3.14 8.64 -13.29
C LYS A 47 -3.49 9.66 -14.35
N CYS A 48 -3.06 9.40 -15.58
CA CYS A 48 -3.35 10.22 -16.74
C CYS A 48 -3.81 9.29 -17.86
N PHE A 49 -5.10 9.34 -18.20
CA PHE A 49 -5.73 8.42 -19.14
C PHE A 49 -5.50 6.96 -18.70
N ASP A 50 -4.83 6.15 -19.52
CA ASP A 50 -4.55 4.73 -19.21
C ASP A 50 -3.20 4.54 -18.51
N ASP A 51 -2.40 5.58 -18.34
CA ASP A 51 -1.10 5.51 -17.71
C ASP A 51 -1.23 5.75 -16.20
N CYS A 52 -0.62 4.85 -15.42
CA CYS A 52 -0.57 4.98 -13.98
C CYS A 52 0.87 4.92 -13.49
N HIS A 53 1.26 5.89 -12.66
CA HIS A 53 2.56 5.99 -12.05
C HIS A 53 2.38 6.15 -10.55
N ILE A 54 3.20 5.44 -9.79
CA ILE A 54 3.30 5.62 -8.34
C ILE A 54 4.73 6.03 -8.03
N ILE A 55 4.89 7.15 -7.35
CA ILE A 55 6.20 7.67 -6.93
C ILE A 55 6.30 7.50 -5.43
N ILE A 56 7.33 6.80 -4.98
CA ILE A 56 7.56 6.50 -3.56
C ILE A 56 8.82 7.22 -3.10
N SER A 57 8.76 7.81 -1.90
CA SER A 57 9.92 8.48 -1.33
C SER A 57 11.07 7.49 -1.11
N ASN A 58 12.23 7.81 -1.67
CA ASN A 58 13.42 6.97 -1.52
C ASN A 58 14.08 7.12 -0.13
N THR A 59 13.59 8.03 0.71
CA THR A 59 14.07 8.20 2.08
C THR A 59 13.52 7.16 3.04
N LEU A 60 12.48 6.43 2.64
CA LEU A 60 11.89 5.36 3.44
C LEU A 60 12.73 4.08 3.33
N GLU A 61 12.69 3.23 4.36
CA GLU A 61 13.26 1.90 4.29
C GLU A 61 12.33 0.93 3.54
N ARG A 62 12.81 -0.26 3.24
CA ARG A 62 12.15 -1.23 2.35
C ARG A 62 10.70 -1.51 2.72
N PHE A 63 10.43 -1.89 3.97
CA PHE A 63 9.06 -2.21 4.39
C PHE A 63 8.15 -1.00 4.26
N SER A 64 8.63 0.16 4.70
CA SER A 64 7.85 1.41 4.61
C SER A 64 7.57 1.80 3.17
N LYS A 65 8.55 1.62 2.25
CA LYS A 65 8.32 1.81 0.82
C LYS A 65 7.22 0.88 0.31
N ASP A 66 7.27 -0.39 0.68
CA ASP A 66 6.30 -1.39 0.22
C ASP A 66 4.92 -1.13 0.83
N PHE A 67 4.87 -0.64 2.06
CA PHE A 67 3.60 -0.25 2.69
C PHE A 67 2.95 0.91 1.93
N VAL A 68 3.71 1.96 1.65
CA VAL A 68 3.22 3.11 0.89
C VAL A 68 2.79 2.69 -0.51
N LEU A 69 3.57 1.83 -1.16
CA LEU A 69 3.22 1.31 -2.48
C LEU A 69 1.89 0.53 -2.43
N SER A 70 1.69 -0.29 -1.41
CA SER A 70 0.44 -1.03 -1.23
C SER A 70 -0.75 -0.09 -1.00
N HIS A 71 -0.56 0.97 -0.23
CA HIS A 71 -1.55 2.02 -0.01
C HIS A 71 -1.98 2.66 -1.34
N GLU A 72 -1.02 3.07 -2.16
CA GLU A 72 -1.29 3.68 -3.46
C GLU A 72 -1.93 2.68 -4.44
N LEU A 73 -1.50 1.41 -4.39
CA LEU A 73 -2.09 0.34 -5.19
C LEU A 73 -3.59 0.20 -4.92
N LYS A 74 -4.01 0.31 -3.67
CA LYS A 74 -5.43 0.26 -3.32
C LYS A 74 -6.22 1.38 -4.04
N HIS A 75 -5.69 2.59 -4.07
CA HIS A 75 -6.33 3.69 -4.78
C HIS A 75 -6.45 3.39 -6.28
N TYR A 76 -5.41 2.83 -6.88
CA TYR A 76 -5.48 2.39 -8.27
C TYR A 76 -6.61 1.39 -8.51
N LEU A 77 -6.75 0.41 -7.62
CA LEU A 77 -7.71 -0.67 -7.80
C LEU A 77 -9.16 -0.23 -7.69
N THR A 78 -9.46 0.73 -6.81
CA THR A 78 -10.85 1.03 -6.46
C THR A 78 -11.25 2.51 -6.57
N ASP A 79 -10.32 3.44 -6.53
CA ASP A 79 -10.64 4.84 -6.31
C ASP A 79 -10.27 5.76 -7.49
N ALA A 80 -9.65 5.22 -8.54
CA ALA A 80 -9.08 6.02 -9.62
C ALA A 80 -9.79 5.84 -10.98
N GLU A 81 -10.90 5.10 -11.04
CA GLU A 81 -11.51 4.70 -12.30
C GLU A 81 -12.04 5.88 -13.13
N GLU A 82 -12.56 6.90 -12.50
CA GLU A 82 -13.23 8.02 -13.17
C GLU A 82 -12.32 9.22 -13.42
N GLN A 83 -11.02 9.09 -13.15
CA GLN A 83 -10.10 10.23 -13.25
C GLN A 83 -9.43 10.30 -14.61
N VAL A 84 -9.64 11.42 -15.33
CA VAL A 84 -8.96 11.70 -16.59
C VAL A 84 -7.50 12.03 -16.34
N MET A 85 -7.23 12.87 -15.35
CA MET A 85 -5.91 13.14 -14.82
C MET A 85 -6.03 13.28 -13.32
N PHE A 86 -5.21 12.57 -12.59
CA PHE A 86 -5.34 12.50 -11.15
C PHE A 86 -3.96 12.52 -10.48
N LEU A 87 -3.79 13.48 -9.59
CA LEU A 87 -2.61 13.56 -8.75
C LEU A 87 -3.07 13.60 -7.30
N LYS A 88 -2.66 12.61 -6.51
CA LYS A 88 -2.88 12.59 -5.08
C LYS A 88 -1.57 12.53 -4.34
N ASP A 89 -1.50 13.34 -3.32
CA ASP A 89 -0.38 13.46 -2.40
C ASP A 89 -0.85 12.93 -1.06
N TYR A 90 -0.34 11.77 -0.65
CA TYR A 90 -0.79 11.09 0.55
C TYR A 90 0.23 11.19 1.66
N THR A 91 -0.20 11.81 2.74
CA THR A 91 0.53 11.86 4.01
C THR A 91 -0.22 11.09 5.10
N PHE A 92 -0.95 10.02 4.73
CA PHE A 92 -1.75 9.22 5.64
C PHE A 92 -2.75 10.03 6.46
N PHE A 93 -3.72 10.65 5.78
CA PHE A 93 -4.77 11.42 6.44
C PHE A 93 -5.66 10.53 7.31
N TYR A 94 -5.65 10.77 8.60
CA TYR A 94 -6.53 10.07 9.52
C TYR A 94 -7.95 10.63 9.43
N GLY A 95 -8.94 9.75 9.46
CA GLY A 95 -10.34 10.12 9.42
C GLY A 95 -10.94 10.26 8.02
N ASP A 96 -10.12 10.21 6.98
CA ASP A 96 -10.63 10.10 5.62
C ASP A 96 -10.90 8.62 5.32
N LYS A 97 -12.12 8.34 4.90
CA LYS A 97 -12.56 6.97 4.66
C LYS A 97 -11.72 6.24 3.63
N LEU A 98 -11.40 6.88 2.50
CA LEU A 98 -10.61 6.26 1.44
C LEU A 98 -9.18 5.99 1.88
N GLU A 99 -8.62 6.89 2.68
CA GLU A 99 -7.27 6.72 3.22
C GLU A 99 -7.22 5.60 4.27
N ASP A 100 -8.24 5.52 5.14
CA ASP A 100 -8.34 4.42 6.10
C ASP A 100 -8.48 3.06 5.40
N GLU A 101 -9.28 2.99 4.34
CA GLU A 101 -9.43 1.78 3.53
C GLU A 101 -8.09 1.39 2.88
N ALA A 102 -7.35 2.34 2.35
CA ALA A 102 -6.04 2.09 1.74
C ALA A 102 -5.02 1.60 2.77
N ASN A 103 -5.04 2.17 3.98
CA ASN A 103 -4.18 1.75 5.08
C ASN A 103 -4.54 0.33 5.54
N TYR A 104 -5.82 0.02 5.64
CA TYR A 104 -6.27 -1.32 6.00
C TYR A 104 -5.85 -2.35 4.94
N PHE A 105 -6.05 -2.03 3.66
CA PHE A 105 -5.62 -2.87 2.55
C PHE A 105 -4.12 -3.16 2.62
N ALA A 106 -3.30 -2.13 2.78
CA ALA A 106 -1.85 -2.29 2.86
C ALA A 106 -1.44 -3.18 4.03
N SER A 107 -2.06 -3.00 5.18
CA SER A 107 -1.80 -3.81 6.37
C SER A 107 -2.16 -5.29 6.13
N GLN A 108 -3.31 -5.53 5.53
CA GLN A 108 -3.77 -6.90 5.25
C GLN A 108 -2.93 -7.56 4.15
N LEU A 109 -2.57 -6.83 3.12
CA LEU A 109 -1.75 -7.37 2.04
C LEU A 109 -0.38 -7.86 2.54
N LEU A 110 0.27 -7.08 3.37
CA LEU A 110 1.65 -7.37 3.79
C LEU A 110 1.74 -8.26 5.03
N LEU A 111 0.81 -8.14 5.98
CA LEU A 111 0.97 -8.76 7.29
C LEU A 111 -0.17 -9.70 7.71
N ASN A 112 -1.19 -9.92 6.90
CA ASN A 112 -2.23 -10.87 7.25
C ASN A 112 -1.67 -12.31 7.19
N LYS A 113 -1.90 -13.09 8.23
CA LYS A 113 -1.41 -14.47 8.33
C LYS A 113 -1.98 -15.40 7.25
N GLU A 114 -3.15 -15.06 6.71
CA GLU A 114 -3.80 -15.86 5.68
C GLU A 114 -3.31 -15.53 4.27
N THR A 115 -2.58 -14.45 4.09
CA THR A 115 -1.96 -14.12 2.81
C THR A 115 -0.57 -14.75 2.71
N LEU A 116 0.05 -14.67 1.53
CA LEU A 116 1.43 -15.09 1.34
C LEU A 116 2.35 -14.25 2.24
N ASN A 117 3.33 -14.91 2.86
CA ASN A 117 4.21 -14.24 3.80
C ASN A 117 5.09 -13.21 3.11
N TYR A 118 4.98 -11.96 3.58
CA TYR A 118 5.93 -10.92 3.22
C TYR A 118 7.22 -11.12 4.04
N ASP A 119 8.36 -11.00 3.38
CA ASP A 119 9.66 -11.15 4.01
C ASP A 119 10.02 -9.88 4.78
N ILE A 120 9.92 -9.95 6.10
CA ILE A 120 10.16 -8.81 7.00
C ILE A 120 11.59 -8.86 7.52
N ASP A 121 12.31 -7.75 7.38
CA ASP A 121 13.63 -7.56 7.98
C ASP A 121 13.45 -6.97 9.38
N GLU A 122 13.78 -7.75 10.41
CA GLU A 122 13.64 -7.36 11.81
C GLU A 122 14.54 -6.20 12.22
N ASP A 123 15.64 -5.99 11.50
CA ASP A 123 16.57 -4.90 11.77
C ASP A 123 16.14 -3.57 11.14
N GLU A 124 15.10 -3.59 10.33
CA GLU A 124 14.59 -2.42 9.67
C GLU A 124 13.86 -1.49 10.64
N GLU A 125 14.15 -0.20 10.57
CA GLU A 125 13.44 0.80 11.35
C GLU A 125 12.13 1.18 10.65
N LEU A 126 11.03 0.98 11.36
CA LEU A 126 9.70 1.26 10.83
C LEU A 126 9.35 2.74 10.93
N ASP A 127 8.77 3.30 9.88
CA ASP A 127 8.22 4.65 9.93
C ASP A 127 7.18 4.74 11.06
N PRO A 128 7.25 5.75 11.95
CA PRO A 128 6.37 5.83 13.11
C PRO A 128 4.88 5.91 12.78
N GLU A 129 4.50 6.58 11.71
CA GLU A 129 3.10 6.66 11.29
C GLU A 129 2.59 5.31 10.78
N ILE A 130 3.43 4.60 10.03
CA ILE A 130 3.11 3.25 9.52
C ILE A 130 2.97 2.29 10.69
N GLU A 131 3.87 2.34 11.67
CA GLU A 131 3.78 1.51 12.85
C GLU A 131 2.46 1.72 13.59
N LYS A 132 2.03 2.96 13.74
CA LYS A 132 0.77 3.30 14.38
C LYS A 132 -0.43 2.72 13.61
N ILE A 133 -0.39 2.76 12.28
CA ILE A 133 -1.42 2.18 11.43
C ILE A 133 -1.48 0.66 11.60
N LEU A 134 -0.32 0.01 11.59
CA LEU A 134 -0.24 -1.44 11.75
C LEU A 134 -0.79 -1.89 13.10
N LYS A 135 -0.46 -1.18 14.18
CA LYS A 135 -1.00 -1.47 15.51
C LYS A 135 -2.51 -1.37 15.57
N LYS A 136 -3.10 -0.46 14.80
CA LYS A 136 -4.54 -0.30 14.72
C LYS A 136 -5.22 -1.45 13.96
N HIS A 137 -4.61 -1.96 12.90
CA HIS A 137 -5.28 -2.85 11.94
C HIS A 137 -4.85 -4.31 12.02
N ILE A 138 -3.74 -4.62 12.67
CA ILE A 138 -3.20 -5.99 12.73
C ILE A 138 -3.32 -6.53 14.15
N GLU A 139 -4.06 -7.63 14.29
CA GLU A 139 -4.07 -8.40 15.54
C GLU A 139 -2.70 -9.01 15.75
N ASP A 140 -2.29 -9.12 17.00
CA ASP A 140 -1.00 -9.70 17.38
C ASP A 140 0.23 -8.99 16.78
N TYR A 141 0.09 -7.69 16.45
CA TYR A 141 1.19 -6.89 15.91
C TYR A 141 2.49 -7.06 16.71
N ASN A 142 2.39 -7.05 18.04
CA ASN A 142 3.57 -7.15 18.91
C ASN A 142 4.32 -8.49 18.77
N ASN A 143 3.70 -9.51 18.17
CA ASN A 143 4.33 -10.82 17.94
C ASN A 143 5.02 -10.90 16.57
N ILE A 144 4.90 -9.87 15.72
CA ILE A 144 5.46 -9.83 14.38
C ILE A 144 6.86 -9.19 14.38
N PHE A 145 7.02 -8.15 15.17
CA PHE A 145 8.27 -7.37 15.24
C PHE A 145 8.94 -7.48 16.60
#